data_9b6d52ff8ccc822f2df2664997682786
#
_entry.id   9b6d52ff8ccc822f2df2664997682786
#
_cell.length_a   1.000
_cell.length_b   1.000
_cell.length_c   1.000
_cell.angle_alpha   90.00
_cell.angle_beta   90.00
_cell.angle_gamma   90.00
#
_symmetry.space_group_name_H-M   'P 1'
#
loop_
_entity.id
_entity.type
_entity.pdbx_description
1 polymer ?
#
loop_
_entity_poly.entity_id
_entity_poly.type
_entity_poly.pdbx_seq_one_letter_code
_entity_poly.pdbx_strand_id
1 'polypeptide(L)'
;MVASVMRTLIASLVLVLAACSQPVPEARAQQAQAGERADFILVDKSERKLWLYQAGKVIRSYSGLQYGDQPVGHKRFEGDERTPEGRYTITYGNEQSSYYLSLFIDYPNAADKAYARARGRSPGGLIFIHGQPNGMPFDARVPGDWTDGCIAMSNAEIEELWSLVPDGTPIEIRP
;
A
#
# COMPACT_ATOMS: atom_id res chain seq x y z
N MET A 1 -90.37 14.21 -21.60
CA MET A 1 -89.28 13.29 -21.97
C MET A 1 -87.97 14.04 -21.78
N VAL A 2 -87.31 13.82 -20.69
CA VAL A 2 -86.02 14.47 -20.37
C VAL A 2 -85.05 13.37 -20.04
N ALA A 3 -84.07 13.17 -20.88
CA ALA A 3 -83.01 12.18 -20.72
C ALA A 3 -81.90 12.73 -19.82
N SER A 4 -81.67 12.07 -18.68
CA SER A 4 -80.57 12.34 -17.75
C SER A 4 -79.28 11.70 -18.23
N VAL A 5 -78.25 12.51 -18.45
CA VAL A 5 -76.90 12.06 -18.82
C VAL A 5 -76.06 11.98 -17.55
N MET A 6 -75.76 10.77 -17.13
CA MET A 6 -74.85 10.46 -15.99
C MET A 6 -73.39 10.52 -16.41
N ARG A 7 -72.65 11.51 -15.92
CA ARG A 7 -71.21 11.65 -16.12
C ARG A 7 -70.44 10.83 -15.09
N THR A 8 -69.82 9.78 -15.55
CA THR A 8 -68.88 8.95 -14.73
C THR A 8 -67.55 9.65 -14.69
N LEU A 9 -67.10 10.08 -13.51
CA LEU A 9 -65.73 10.55 -13.22
C LEU A 9 -64.85 9.36 -12.95
N ILE A 10 -63.87 9.10 -13.86
CA ILE A 10 -62.81 8.15 -13.66
C ILE A 10 -61.67 8.89 -12.97
N ALA A 11 -61.43 8.61 -11.70
CA ALA A 11 -60.29 9.08 -10.96
C ALA A 11 -59.08 8.19 -11.28
N SER A 12 -58.14 8.71 -12.06
CA SER A 12 -56.88 8.03 -12.32
C SER A 12 -55.94 8.19 -11.12
N LEU A 13 -55.72 7.11 -10.38
CA LEU A 13 -54.73 7.01 -9.30
C LEU A 13 -53.36 6.84 -9.91
N VAL A 14 -52.54 7.90 -9.93
CA VAL A 14 -51.11 7.82 -10.34
C VAL A 14 -50.32 7.29 -9.16
N LEU A 15 -49.90 6.03 -9.24
CA LEU A 15 -49.00 5.40 -8.28
C LEU A 15 -47.54 5.84 -8.58
N VAL A 16 -47.02 6.79 -7.80
CA VAL A 16 -45.60 7.19 -7.88
C VAL A 16 -44.76 6.13 -7.16
N LEU A 17 -44.14 5.24 -7.92
CA LEU A 17 -43.11 4.32 -7.42
C LEU A 17 -41.85 5.12 -7.13
N ALA A 18 -41.62 5.46 -5.87
CA ALA A 18 -40.32 5.97 -5.41
C ALA A 18 -39.29 4.84 -5.49
N ALA A 19 -38.46 4.82 -6.57
CA ALA A 19 -37.30 3.94 -6.67
C ALA A 19 -36.27 4.43 -5.65
N CYS A 20 -36.14 3.75 -4.51
CA CYS A 20 -35.03 3.90 -3.61
C CYS A 20 -33.77 3.37 -4.33
N SER A 21 -33.04 4.27 -4.99
CA SER A 21 -31.70 3.94 -5.52
C SER A 21 -30.77 3.68 -4.35
N GLN A 22 -30.47 2.41 -4.10
CA GLN A 22 -29.44 2.05 -3.13
C GLN A 22 -28.07 2.41 -3.71
N PRO A 23 -27.18 3.04 -2.94
CA PRO A 23 -25.85 3.36 -3.44
C PRO A 23 -25.11 2.06 -3.79
N VAL A 24 -24.51 2.03 -4.99
CA VAL A 24 -23.75 0.89 -5.50
C VAL A 24 -22.63 0.52 -4.53
N PRO A 25 -22.33 -0.76 -4.33
CA PRO A 25 -21.30 -1.22 -3.38
C PRO A 25 -19.92 -0.58 -3.57
N GLU A 26 -19.54 -0.26 -4.81
CA GLU A 26 -18.27 0.42 -5.13
C GLU A 26 -18.15 1.83 -4.55
N ALA A 27 -19.20 2.63 -4.60
CA ALA A 27 -19.19 3.98 -4.03
C ALA A 27 -19.06 3.94 -2.49
N ARG A 28 -19.57 2.89 -1.85
CA ARG A 28 -19.46 2.70 -0.40
C ARG A 28 -18.04 2.24 0.00
N ALA A 29 -17.38 1.42 -0.84
CA ALA A 29 -15.99 1.01 -0.64
C ALA A 29 -15.02 2.21 -0.80
N GLN A 30 -15.22 3.04 -1.81
CA GLN A 30 -14.42 4.26 -2.01
C GLN A 30 -14.62 5.30 -0.89
N GLN A 31 -15.81 5.43 -0.35
CA GLN A 31 -16.09 6.35 0.78
C GLN A 31 -15.48 5.85 2.10
N ALA A 32 -15.40 4.53 2.32
CA ALA A 32 -14.74 3.97 3.50
C ALA A 32 -13.21 4.19 3.45
N GLN A 33 -12.61 4.22 2.26
CA GLN A 33 -11.16 4.45 2.06
C GLN A 33 -10.74 5.93 2.16
N ALA A 34 -11.63 6.87 1.92
CA ALA A 34 -11.33 8.31 1.88
C ALA A 34 -10.83 8.92 3.21
N GLY A 35 -10.90 8.17 4.31
CA GLY A 35 -10.39 8.58 5.63
C GLY A 35 -9.29 7.70 6.19
N GLU A 36 -8.93 6.60 5.53
CA GLU A 36 -7.88 5.69 6.00
C GLU A 36 -6.50 6.20 5.59
N ARG A 37 -5.62 6.40 6.59
CA ARG A 37 -4.22 6.72 6.39
C ARG A 37 -3.38 6.01 7.43
N ALA A 38 -2.33 5.37 6.99
CA ALA A 38 -1.40 4.72 7.91
C ALA A 38 -0.62 5.76 8.72
N ASP A 39 -0.51 5.50 10.01
CA ASP A 39 0.35 6.24 10.94
C ASP A 39 1.58 5.41 11.38
N PHE A 40 1.62 4.13 11.01
CA PHE A 40 2.74 3.24 11.29
C PHE A 40 2.73 2.03 10.34
N ILE A 41 3.93 1.59 9.95
CA ILE A 41 4.17 0.39 9.14
C ILE A 41 4.99 -0.61 9.95
N LEU A 42 4.56 -1.87 9.98
CA LEU A 42 5.34 -2.99 10.48
C LEU A 42 5.65 -3.95 9.34
N VAL A 43 6.93 -4.29 9.19
CA VAL A 43 7.39 -5.36 8.31
C VAL A 43 8.00 -6.46 9.16
N ASP A 44 7.58 -7.70 8.96
CA ASP A 44 8.21 -8.89 9.48
C ASP A 44 8.81 -9.68 8.30
N LYS A 45 10.13 -9.76 8.27
CA LYS A 45 10.87 -10.39 7.18
C LYS A 45 10.68 -11.90 7.17
N SER A 46 10.61 -12.52 8.35
CA SER A 46 10.44 -13.97 8.50
C SER A 46 9.06 -14.42 8.03
N GLU A 47 8.01 -13.63 8.29
CA GLU A 47 6.65 -13.88 7.81
C GLU A 47 6.42 -13.42 6.38
N ARG A 48 7.34 -12.64 5.80
CA ARG A 48 7.19 -11.97 4.50
C ARG A 48 5.92 -11.14 4.42
N LYS A 49 5.64 -10.38 5.51
CA LYS A 49 4.41 -9.59 5.68
C LYS A 49 4.69 -8.15 6.02
N LEU A 50 3.78 -7.30 5.57
CA LEU A 50 3.68 -5.90 5.94
C LEU A 50 2.28 -5.62 6.48
N TRP A 51 2.20 -4.87 7.57
CA TRP A 51 0.93 -4.36 8.12
C TRP A 51 0.97 -2.85 8.15
N LEU A 52 -0.13 -2.23 7.74
CA LEU A 52 -0.42 -0.82 7.94
C LEU A 52 -1.30 -0.64 9.17
N TYR A 53 -0.93 0.29 10.03
CA TYR A 53 -1.68 0.64 11.21
C TYR A 53 -2.23 2.07 11.11
N GLN A 54 -3.39 2.29 11.71
CA GLN A 54 -3.96 3.59 12.02
C GLN A 54 -4.51 3.57 13.44
N ALA A 55 -4.06 4.48 14.30
CA ALA A 55 -4.46 4.56 15.72
C ALA A 55 -4.31 3.21 16.46
N GLY A 56 -3.22 2.49 16.19
CA GLY A 56 -2.90 1.19 16.79
C GLY A 56 -3.71 0.00 16.28
N LYS A 57 -4.56 0.19 15.27
CA LYS A 57 -5.32 -0.89 14.63
C LYS A 57 -4.76 -1.20 13.24
N VAL A 58 -4.71 -2.47 12.89
CA VAL A 58 -4.34 -2.89 11.53
C VAL A 58 -5.47 -2.48 10.57
N ILE A 59 -5.12 -1.71 9.55
CA ILE A 59 -6.04 -1.31 8.48
C ILE A 59 -5.82 -2.10 7.18
N ARG A 60 -4.58 -2.55 6.92
CA ARG A 60 -4.21 -3.40 5.77
C ARG A 60 -3.10 -4.36 6.14
N SER A 61 -3.00 -5.45 5.39
CA SER A 61 -1.84 -6.35 5.44
C SER A 61 -1.55 -6.94 4.08
N TYR A 62 -0.26 -7.09 3.78
CA TYR A 62 0.25 -7.64 2.53
C TYR A 62 1.19 -8.80 2.84
N SER A 63 1.17 -9.85 2.01
CA SER A 63 1.96 -11.06 2.21
C SER A 63 2.79 -11.39 0.97
N GLY A 64 3.80 -12.26 1.15
CA GLY A 64 4.66 -12.67 0.05
C GLY A 64 5.59 -11.55 -0.42
N LEU A 65 6.06 -10.72 0.49
CA LEU A 65 7.09 -9.72 0.21
C LEU A 65 8.35 -10.40 -0.32
N GLN A 66 9.03 -9.72 -1.23
CA GLN A 66 10.29 -10.16 -1.82
C GLN A 66 11.42 -9.23 -1.40
N TYR A 67 12.58 -9.78 -1.22
CA TYR A 67 13.76 -9.09 -0.72
C TYR A 67 14.97 -9.27 -1.64
N GLY A 68 16.16 -8.96 -1.17
CA GLY A 68 17.40 -9.29 -1.82
C GLY A 68 17.79 -10.76 -1.59
N ASP A 69 18.80 -11.24 -2.32
CA ASP A 69 19.25 -12.64 -2.31
C ASP A 69 19.79 -13.11 -0.93
N GLN A 70 20.04 -12.19 -0.01
CA GLN A 70 20.42 -12.47 1.37
C GLN A 70 19.37 -11.94 2.35
N PRO A 71 18.15 -12.52 2.40
CA PRO A 71 17.02 -11.92 3.13
C PRO A 71 17.20 -11.94 4.66
N VAL A 72 18.07 -12.79 5.19
CA VAL A 72 18.27 -12.98 6.64
C VAL A 72 19.30 -11.99 7.19
N GLY A 73 18.93 -11.30 8.25
CA GLY A 73 19.78 -10.36 8.98
C GLY A 73 19.71 -8.93 8.43
N HIS A 74 20.23 -8.02 9.24
CA HIS A 74 20.21 -6.60 8.98
C HIS A 74 21.21 -6.18 7.90
N LYS A 75 20.82 -5.28 6.99
CA LYS A 75 21.71 -4.61 6.04
C LYS A 75 22.79 -3.84 6.78
N ARG A 76 24.05 -4.08 6.39
CA ARG A 76 25.22 -3.44 7.00
C ARG A 76 26.07 -2.66 6.02
N PHE A 77 26.09 -3.11 4.78
CA PHE A 77 26.98 -2.58 3.75
C PHE A 77 26.30 -2.55 2.38
N GLU A 78 26.79 -1.69 1.53
CA GLU A 78 26.47 -1.72 0.11
C GLU A 78 26.85 -3.07 -0.50
N GLY A 79 25.97 -3.64 -1.32
CA GLY A 79 26.14 -4.93 -1.98
C GLY A 79 26.07 -6.15 -1.07
N ASP A 80 25.51 -6.04 0.15
CA ASP A 80 25.29 -7.18 1.03
C ASP A 80 23.96 -7.91 0.80
N GLU A 81 23.18 -7.47 -0.18
CA GLU A 81 21.90 -8.05 -0.63
C GLU A 81 20.85 -8.19 0.50
N ARG A 82 20.98 -7.42 1.56
CA ARG A 82 20.13 -7.48 2.74
C ARG A 82 19.19 -6.28 2.81
N THR A 83 18.00 -6.52 3.37
CA THR A 83 17.08 -5.47 3.76
C THR A 83 17.42 -4.98 5.18
N PRO A 84 17.40 -3.67 5.47
CA PRO A 84 17.67 -3.16 6.79
C PRO A 84 16.61 -3.62 7.80
N GLU A 85 17.04 -3.81 9.04
CA GLU A 85 16.19 -4.09 10.21
C GLU A 85 16.29 -2.92 11.19
N GLY A 86 15.18 -2.57 11.84
CA GLY A 86 15.13 -1.46 12.78
C GLY A 86 14.02 -0.46 12.44
N ARG A 87 14.16 0.75 12.97
CA ARG A 87 13.19 1.83 12.78
C ARG A 87 13.70 2.87 11.82
N TYR A 88 12.85 3.22 10.89
CA TYR A 88 13.08 4.18 9.81
C TYR A 88 11.81 4.99 9.56
N THR A 89 11.85 5.84 8.52
CA THR A 89 10.74 6.67 8.09
C THR A 89 10.56 6.58 6.59
N ILE A 90 9.32 6.53 6.12
CA ILE A 90 8.99 6.76 4.72
C ILE A 90 9.07 8.27 4.48
N THR A 91 10.00 8.74 3.67
CA THR A 91 10.24 10.18 3.50
C THR A 91 9.60 10.78 2.27
N TYR A 92 9.45 10.02 1.21
CA TYR A 92 8.77 10.45 -0.02
C TYR A 92 8.37 9.27 -0.89
N GLY A 93 7.38 9.52 -1.74
CA GLY A 93 7.00 8.65 -2.82
C GLY A 93 7.65 9.03 -4.15
N ASN A 94 7.99 8.06 -5.02
CA ASN A 94 8.52 8.26 -6.36
C ASN A 94 7.61 7.62 -7.42
N GLU A 95 6.85 8.45 -8.13
CA GLU A 95 5.97 8.04 -9.24
C GLU A 95 6.75 7.68 -10.53
N GLN A 96 8.01 8.10 -10.63
CA GLN A 96 8.87 7.83 -11.79
C GLN A 96 9.80 6.64 -11.53
N SER A 97 9.36 5.70 -10.71
CA SER A 97 10.12 4.50 -10.38
C SER A 97 10.27 3.58 -11.60
N SER A 98 11.44 2.94 -11.74
CA SER A 98 11.63 1.82 -12.68
C SER A 98 10.84 0.57 -12.27
N TYR A 99 10.23 0.60 -11.10
CA TYR A 99 9.47 -0.48 -10.47
C TYR A 99 8.05 -0.03 -10.14
N TYR A 100 7.36 0.56 -11.11
CA TYR A 100 5.99 1.07 -11.04
C TYR A 100 5.86 2.27 -10.08
N LEU A 101 5.73 2.06 -8.78
CA LEU A 101 5.72 3.06 -7.72
C LEU A 101 6.72 2.66 -6.64
N SER A 102 7.29 3.63 -5.93
CA SER A 102 8.18 3.31 -4.82
C SER A 102 8.12 4.33 -3.68
N LEU A 103 8.22 3.85 -2.44
CA LEU A 103 8.27 4.64 -1.21
C LEU A 103 9.67 4.54 -0.61
N PHE A 104 10.35 5.67 -0.43
CA PHE A 104 11.72 5.72 0.06
C PHE A 104 11.78 5.56 1.58
N ILE A 105 12.64 4.65 2.03
CA ILE A 105 12.99 4.41 3.44
C ILE A 105 14.28 5.15 3.74
N ASP A 106 14.34 5.95 4.81
CA ASP A 106 15.49 6.79 5.18
C ASP A 106 16.72 6.04 5.72
N TYR A 107 16.89 4.79 5.27
CA TYR A 107 18.13 4.05 5.48
C TYR A 107 19.26 4.66 4.63
N PRO A 108 20.50 4.79 5.16
CA PRO A 108 20.99 4.40 6.48
C PRO A 108 20.78 5.50 7.55
N ASN A 109 20.39 5.12 8.75
CA ASN A 109 20.35 5.99 9.92
C ASN A 109 21.75 6.27 10.50
N ALA A 110 21.85 7.02 11.60
CA ALA A 110 23.12 7.38 12.20
C ALA A 110 23.93 6.17 12.72
N ALA A 111 23.24 5.15 13.26
CA ALA A 111 23.88 3.93 13.76
C ALA A 111 24.42 3.07 12.62
N ASP A 112 23.68 2.95 11.53
CA ASP A 112 24.11 2.23 10.32
C ASP A 112 25.35 2.86 9.71
N LYS A 113 25.35 4.19 9.57
CA LYS A 113 26.51 4.96 9.09
C LYS A 113 27.74 4.79 9.97
N ALA A 114 27.55 4.83 11.30
CA ALA A 114 28.64 4.66 12.25
C ALA A 114 29.24 3.25 12.19
N TYR A 115 28.38 2.22 12.11
CA TYR A 115 28.80 0.82 11.99
C TYR A 115 29.64 0.56 10.73
N ALA A 116 29.16 1.05 9.58
CA ALA A 116 29.85 0.88 8.31
C ALA A 116 31.19 1.63 8.27
N ARG A 117 31.18 2.90 8.73
CA ARG A 117 32.38 3.73 8.81
C ARG A 117 33.48 3.10 9.68
N ALA A 118 33.14 2.52 10.83
CA ALA A 118 34.07 1.84 11.72
C ALA A 118 34.75 0.63 11.05
N ARG A 119 34.24 0.18 9.91
CA ARG A 119 34.77 -0.95 9.11
C ARG A 119 35.30 -0.52 7.75
N GLY A 120 35.43 0.79 7.51
CA GLY A 120 35.93 1.35 6.25
C GLY A 120 35.06 1.04 5.03
N ARG A 121 33.76 0.81 5.23
CA ARG A 121 32.82 0.44 4.17
C ARG A 121 31.67 1.44 4.03
N SER A 122 31.05 1.47 2.85
CA SER A 122 29.80 2.17 2.61
C SER A 122 28.63 1.36 3.19
N PRO A 123 27.66 1.97 3.89
CA PRO A 123 26.44 1.30 4.28
C PRO A 123 25.50 1.04 3.09
N GLY A 124 25.71 1.73 1.96
CA GLY A 124 24.77 1.82 0.87
C GLY A 124 23.61 2.76 1.19
N GLY A 125 22.50 2.57 0.50
CA GLY A 125 21.29 3.38 0.62
C GLY A 125 20.28 3.02 -0.46
N LEU A 126 19.37 3.97 -0.79
CA LEU A 126 18.36 3.79 -1.84
C LEU A 126 17.46 2.56 -1.58
N ILE A 127 17.04 2.40 -0.34
CA ILE A 127 16.11 1.33 0.05
C ILE A 127 14.68 1.85 -0.09
N PHE A 128 13.86 1.09 -0.81
CA PHE A 128 12.48 1.41 -1.09
C PHE A 128 11.55 0.23 -0.80
N ILE A 129 10.27 0.53 -0.56
CA ILE A 129 9.18 -0.40 -0.84
C ILE A 129 8.71 -0.08 -2.26
N HIS A 130 8.63 -1.08 -3.16
CA HIS A 130 8.32 -0.82 -4.57
C HIS A 130 7.55 -1.97 -5.22
N GLY A 131 6.99 -1.68 -6.40
CA GLY A 131 6.32 -2.66 -7.24
C GLY A 131 7.30 -3.56 -8.01
N GLN A 132 6.79 -4.16 -9.06
CA GLN A 132 7.57 -5.01 -9.98
C GLN A 132 8.17 -4.16 -11.12
N PRO A 133 9.14 -4.70 -11.88
CA PRO A 133 9.72 -4.02 -13.02
C PRO A 133 8.64 -3.51 -13.99
N ASN A 134 8.85 -2.31 -14.55
CA ASN A 134 7.91 -1.70 -15.50
C ASN A 134 7.65 -2.64 -16.69
N GLY A 135 6.39 -2.72 -17.12
CA GLY A 135 5.95 -3.60 -18.19
C GLY A 135 5.50 -4.99 -17.75
N MET A 136 5.66 -5.35 -16.48
CA MET A 136 5.07 -6.58 -15.95
C MET A 136 3.55 -6.48 -15.79
N PRO A 137 2.80 -7.60 -15.92
CA PRO A 137 1.38 -7.63 -15.58
C PRO A 137 1.14 -7.16 -14.14
N PHE A 138 0.00 -6.51 -13.90
CA PHE A 138 -0.28 -5.76 -12.67
C PHE A 138 -0.18 -6.60 -11.40
N ASP A 139 -0.67 -7.84 -11.43
CA ASP A 139 -0.64 -8.76 -10.28
C ASP A 139 0.54 -9.76 -10.33
N ALA A 140 1.40 -9.66 -11.35
CA ALA A 140 2.54 -10.57 -11.49
C ALA A 140 3.67 -10.21 -10.52
N ARG A 141 4.53 -11.21 -10.24
CA ARG A 141 5.75 -11.04 -9.45
C ARG A 141 6.92 -11.73 -10.15
N VAL A 142 8.10 -11.14 -10.08
CA VAL A 142 9.34 -11.83 -10.40
C VAL A 142 9.48 -13.03 -9.47
N PRO A 143 9.86 -14.23 -9.94
CA PRO A 143 10.05 -15.39 -9.06
C PRO A 143 11.19 -15.18 -8.04
N GLY A 144 10.94 -15.57 -6.78
CA GLY A 144 11.94 -15.54 -5.70
C GLY A 144 12.25 -14.14 -5.15
N ASP A 145 13.35 -14.06 -4.42
CA ASP A 145 13.96 -12.80 -3.99
C ASP A 145 14.89 -12.30 -5.11
N TRP A 146 14.95 -10.99 -5.36
CA TRP A 146 15.60 -10.46 -6.55
C TRP A 146 16.10 -9.01 -6.41
N THR A 147 15.90 -8.38 -5.26
CA THR A 147 16.30 -6.99 -5.05
C THR A 147 17.70 -6.88 -4.42
N ASP A 148 18.29 -5.69 -4.44
CA ASP A 148 19.57 -5.41 -3.76
C ASP A 148 19.38 -4.96 -2.29
N GLY A 149 18.20 -5.30 -1.71
CA GLY A 149 17.83 -4.97 -0.33
C GLY A 149 16.56 -4.14 -0.18
N CYS A 150 15.90 -3.76 -1.26
CA CYS A 150 14.56 -3.19 -1.27
C CYS A 150 13.50 -4.23 -0.87
N ILE A 151 12.30 -3.77 -0.59
CA ILE A 151 11.13 -4.60 -0.32
C ILE A 151 10.22 -4.53 -1.55
N ALA A 152 10.07 -5.64 -2.29
CA ALA A 152 9.20 -5.67 -3.45
C ALA A 152 7.86 -6.34 -3.14
N MET A 153 6.81 -5.86 -3.80
CA MET A 153 5.44 -6.38 -3.76
C MET A 153 4.81 -6.32 -5.15
N SER A 154 3.58 -6.77 -5.35
CA SER A 154 2.92 -6.62 -6.66
C SER A 154 2.57 -5.16 -6.95
N ASN A 155 2.33 -4.82 -8.24
CA ASN A 155 1.95 -3.45 -8.60
C ASN A 155 0.60 -3.05 -7.98
N ALA A 156 -0.35 -3.98 -7.89
CA ALA A 156 -1.63 -3.74 -7.22
C ALA A 156 -1.47 -3.39 -5.74
N GLU A 157 -0.60 -4.10 -5.03
CA GLU A 157 -0.37 -3.88 -3.60
C GLU A 157 0.38 -2.57 -3.34
N ILE A 158 1.41 -2.24 -4.15
CA ILE A 158 2.12 -0.97 -3.96
C ILE A 158 1.23 0.24 -4.31
N GLU A 159 0.30 0.12 -5.25
CA GLU A 159 -0.65 1.19 -5.57
C GLU A 159 -1.61 1.47 -4.40
N GLU A 160 -2.15 0.42 -3.78
CA GLU A 160 -2.96 0.57 -2.57
C GLU A 160 -2.14 1.15 -1.42
N LEU A 161 -0.95 0.61 -1.15
CA LEU A 161 -0.04 1.07 -0.10
C LEU A 161 0.35 2.54 -0.31
N TRP A 162 0.66 2.95 -1.53
CA TRP A 162 0.94 4.33 -1.91
C TRP A 162 -0.18 5.30 -1.53
N SER A 163 -1.42 4.91 -1.76
CA SER A 163 -2.60 5.75 -1.47
C SER A 163 -2.84 5.93 0.04
N LEU A 164 -2.37 4.99 0.85
CA LEU A 164 -2.61 4.92 2.30
C LEU A 164 -1.45 5.45 3.15
N VAL A 165 -0.23 5.51 2.60
CA VAL A 165 0.99 5.84 3.35
C VAL A 165 1.46 7.26 3.03
N PRO A 166 1.24 8.25 3.91
CA PRO A 166 1.77 9.59 3.75
C PRO A 166 3.29 9.65 4.02
N ASP A 167 3.94 10.67 3.46
CA ASP A 167 5.31 11.02 3.82
C ASP A 167 5.42 11.30 5.32
N GLY A 168 6.53 10.87 5.92
CA GLY A 168 6.75 10.95 7.36
C GLY A 168 6.24 9.74 8.15
N THR A 169 5.60 8.76 7.51
CA THR A 169 5.11 7.55 8.21
C THR A 169 6.29 6.73 8.75
N PRO A 170 6.33 6.46 10.08
CA PRO A 170 7.33 5.58 10.67
C PRO A 170 7.14 4.13 10.23
N ILE A 171 8.27 3.45 10.02
CA ILE A 171 8.34 2.03 9.67
C ILE A 171 9.28 1.28 10.60
N GLU A 172 8.85 0.13 11.10
CA GLU A 172 9.69 -0.84 11.81
C GLU A 172 9.83 -2.10 10.96
N ILE A 173 11.07 -2.51 10.71
CA ILE A 173 11.40 -3.72 9.95
C ILE A 173 12.04 -4.70 10.94
N ARG A 174 11.40 -5.85 11.14
CA ARG A 174 11.83 -6.92 12.03
C ARG A 174 12.45 -8.08 11.25
N PRO A 175 13.30 -8.88 11.92
CA PRO A 175 13.86 -10.12 11.38
C PRO A 175 12.83 -11.10 10.86
#